data_2c958b3438fb6fdae0c3f25badcf6b0c
#
_entry.id   2c958b3438fb6fdae0c3f25badcf6b0c
#
_cell.length_a   1.000
_cell.length_b   1.000
_cell.length_c   1.000
_cell.angle_alpha   90.00
_cell.angle_beta   90.00
_cell.angle_gamma   90.00
#
_symmetry.space_group_name_H-M   'P 1'
#
loop_
_entity.id
_entity.type
_entity.pdbx_description
1 polymer ?
#
loop_
_entity_poly.entity_id
_entity_poly.type
_entity_poly.pdbx_seq_one_letter_code
_entity_poly.pdbx_strand_id
1 'polypeptide(L)'
;MMFQFAGKTRILSLFCVFVLWTLPGFPQTVLLTDHPGTGSYEFGQEMARLFGEALSENEYPLTVRPWSESSERLGMLRNRQADLAIIDARSAHSDLGKDLRLRVVSVLWPNFLHAVVNRLTLAQPSILSARSMLIHPNAMHAAQIWTSMVPEAEPVWWDQQVRDLQNLGLVQDGLLITAPVPVMELRQMLGRFETLKLASLEPSFILRLRQNSPWWKKWKLAKGFYPGQTETVLGLASFSVLVARVDFPPDLIEKWLKLLYSQKNKINPHFLLRNLDTKYNSLFKDTYHFHPKSRAFFKF
;
A
#
# COMPACT_ATOMS: atom_id res chain seq x y z
N MET A 1 -81.78 -7.14 40.20
CA MET A 1 -80.74 -7.37 41.17
C MET A 1 -79.57 -8.04 40.43
N MET A 2 -78.58 -7.27 40.02
CA MET A 2 -77.46 -7.68 39.19
C MET A 2 -76.19 -7.53 40.02
N PHE A 3 -75.49 -8.61 40.25
CA PHE A 3 -74.16 -8.61 40.86
C PHE A 3 -73.10 -8.65 39.76
N GLN A 4 -72.31 -7.58 39.65
CA GLN A 4 -71.08 -7.54 38.85
C GLN A 4 -69.95 -8.12 39.65
N PHE A 5 -69.27 -9.15 39.09
CA PHE A 5 -67.98 -9.60 39.54
C PHE A 5 -66.91 -9.08 38.61
N ALA A 6 -66.08 -8.17 39.07
CA ALA A 6 -64.87 -7.70 38.39
C ALA A 6 -63.71 -8.62 38.72
N GLY A 7 -63.29 -9.45 37.76
CA GLY A 7 -62.10 -10.25 37.84
C GLY A 7 -60.87 -9.46 37.35
N LYS A 8 -59.97 -9.10 38.27
CA LYS A 8 -58.64 -8.51 37.94
C LYS A 8 -57.67 -9.63 37.55
N THR A 9 -57.48 -9.83 36.26
CA THR A 9 -56.39 -10.67 35.72
C THR A 9 -55.09 -9.91 35.81
N ARG A 10 -54.20 -10.28 36.71
CA ARG A 10 -52.80 -9.78 36.76
C ARG A 10 -52.01 -10.54 35.70
N ILE A 11 -51.66 -9.86 34.60
CA ILE A 11 -50.70 -10.37 33.65
C ILE A 11 -49.32 -10.15 34.26
N LEU A 12 -48.71 -11.25 34.67
CA LEU A 12 -47.30 -11.29 35.08
C LEU A 12 -46.45 -11.27 33.81
N SER A 13 -45.94 -10.12 33.40
CA SER A 13 -44.99 -10.01 32.33
C SER A 13 -43.65 -10.58 32.81
N LEU A 14 -43.34 -11.79 32.37
CA LEU A 14 -42.03 -12.38 32.51
C LEU A 14 -41.05 -11.71 31.57
N PHE A 15 -40.31 -10.72 32.08
CA PHE A 15 -39.16 -10.14 31.36
C PHE A 15 -38.06 -11.23 31.38
N CYS A 16 -37.98 -12.02 30.32
CA CYS A 16 -36.79 -12.79 30.01
C CYS A 16 -35.68 -11.84 29.63
N VAL A 17 -34.87 -11.44 30.56
CA VAL A 17 -33.59 -10.78 30.29
C VAL A 17 -32.70 -11.86 29.66
N PHE A 18 -32.66 -11.86 28.33
CA PHE A 18 -31.62 -12.56 27.57
C PHE A 18 -30.31 -11.79 27.83
N VAL A 19 -29.59 -12.20 28.87
CA VAL A 19 -28.18 -11.89 29.00
C VAL A 19 -27.51 -12.70 27.91
N LEU A 20 -27.33 -12.05 26.75
CA LEU A 20 -26.39 -12.51 25.74
C LEU A 20 -25.01 -12.52 26.40
N TRP A 21 -24.62 -13.66 26.92
CA TRP A 21 -23.24 -13.95 27.20
C TRP A 21 -22.52 -13.86 25.86
N THR A 22 -21.99 -12.67 25.54
CA THR A 22 -20.95 -12.56 24.55
C THR A 22 -19.78 -13.35 25.11
N LEU A 23 -19.64 -14.59 24.65
CA LEU A 23 -18.40 -15.32 24.82
C LEU A 23 -17.29 -14.32 24.43
N PRO A 24 -16.22 -14.19 25.23
CA PRO A 24 -15.09 -13.36 24.84
C PRO A 24 -14.62 -13.92 23.50
N GLY A 25 -15.04 -13.26 22.42
CA GLY A 25 -14.54 -13.57 21.09
C GLY A 25 -13.03 -13.45 21.16
N PHE A 26 -12.33 -14.43 20.63
CA PHE A 26 -10.88 -14.36 20.53
C PHE A 26 -10.51 -12.98 19.94
N PRO A 27 -9.50 -12.29 20.48
CA PRO A 27 -9.15 -10.96 20.02
C PRO A 27 -8.81 -11.03 18.53
N GLN A 28 -9.72 -10.53 17.71
CA GLN A 28 -9.57 -10.51 16.27
C GLN A 28 -8.51 -9.48 15.91
N THR A 29 -7.47 -9.89 15.19
CA THR A 29 -6.47 -8.96 14.66
C THR A 29 -7.02 -8.28 13.41
N VAL A 30 -7.03 -6.95 13.37
CA VAL A 30 -7.50 -6.16 12.24
C VAL A 30 -6.33 -5.55 11.47
N LEU A 31 -6.20 -5.90 10.20
CA LEU A 31 -5.26 -5.31 9.25
C LEU A 31 -5.97 -4.33 8.31
N LEU A 32 -5.55 -3.08 8.32
CA LEU A 32 -6.02 -2.08 7.36
C LEU A 32 -5.17 -2.07 6.10
N THR A 33 -5.85 -2.02 4.96
CA THR A 33 -5.23 -1.97 3.62
C THR A 33 -5.92 -0.90 2.76
N ASP A 34 -5.47 -0.72 1.52
CA ASP A 34 -6.20 0.07 0.53
C ASP A 34 -7.50 -0.64 0.10
N HIS A 35 -8.18 -0.08 -0.90
CA HIS A 35 -9.41 -0.61 -1.46
C HIS A 35 -9.26 -2.00 -2.08
N PRO A 36 -10.37 -2.77 -2.18
CA PRO A 36 -10.42 -3.98 -2.98
C PRO A 36 -9.92 -3.74 -4.40
N GLY A 37 -9.18 -4.70 -4.95
CA GLY A 37 -8.54 -4.60 -6.26
C GLY A 37 -7.18 -3.90 -6.26
N THR A 38 -6.70 -3.41 -5.10
CA THR A 38 -5.32 -2.93 -4.96
C THR A 38 -4.39 -4.04 -4.49
N GLY A 39 -3.11 -3.94 -4.85
CA GLY A 39 -2.11 -4.93 -4.42
C GLY A 39 -1.98 -5.07 -2.90
N SER A 40 -2.18 -3.99 -2.14
CA SER A 40 -2.13 -4.05 -0.67
C SER A 40 -3.32 -4.80 -0.07
N TYR A 41 -4.51 -4.67 -0.67
CA TYR A 41 -5.69 -5.42 -0.24
C TYR A 41 -5.53 -6.92 -0.53
N GLU A 42 -5.14 -7.26 -1.75
CA GLU A 42 -4.92 -8.64 -2.16
C GLU A 42 -3.80 -9.30 -1.33
N PHE A 43 -2.72 -8.56 -1.06
CA PHE A 43 -1.68 -9.00 -0.14
C PHE A 43 -2.23 -9.25 1.27
N GLY A 44 -3.07 -8.36 1.78
CA GLY A 44 -3.73 -8.52 3.08
C GLY A 44 -4.59 -9.78 3.14
N GLN A 45 -5.39 -10.04 2.10
CA GLN A 45 -6.21 -11.26 1.99
C GLN A 45 -5.35 -12.53 1.97
N GLU A 46 -4.26 -12.52 1.20
CA GLU A 46 -3.32 -13.65 1.18
C GLU A 46 -2.65 -13.86 2.56
N MET A 47 -2.33 -12.78 3.25
CA MET A 47 -1.83 -12.84 4.62
C MET A 47 -2.86 -13.45 5.57
N ALA A 48 -4.13 -13.05 5.48
CA ALA A 48 -5.20 -13.63 6.31
C ALA A 48 -5.34 -15.15 6.08
N ARG A 49 -5.28 -15.56 4.82
CA ARG A 49 -5.31 -16.98 4.45
C ARG A 49 -4.11 -17.75 5.06
N LEU A 50 -2.89 -17.25 4.85
CA LEU A 50 -1.66 -17.88 5.34
C LEU A 50 -1.62 -17.95 6.88
N PHE A 51 -2.16 -16.93 7.55
CA PHE A 51 -2.26 -16.92 9.00
C PHE A 51 -3.28 -17.94 9.51
N GLY A 52 -4.45 -18.04 8.87
CA GLY A 52 -5.45 -19.05 9.21
C GLY A 52 -4.92 -20.47 9.05
N GLU A 53 -4.08 -20.72 8.04
CA GLU A 53 -3.46 -22.04 7.80
C GLU A 53 -2.30 -22.35 8.76
N ALA A 54 -1.54 -21.32 9.18
CA ALA A 54 -0.33 -21.51 9.97
C ALA A 54 -0.56 -21.48 11.50
N LEU A 55 -1.59 -20.77 11.92
CA LEU A 55 -2.04 -20.69 13.31
C LEU A 55 -3.37 -21.45 13.34
N SER A 56 -3.58 -22.31 14.36
CA SER A 56 -4.90 -22.94 14.52
C SER A 56 -5.98 -21.88 14.41
N GLU A 57 -6.99 -22.09 13.57
CA GLU A 57 -8.02 -21.10 13.15
C GLU A 57 -8.65 -20.30 14.31
N ASN A 58 -8.45 -20.74 15.54
CA ASN A 58 -9.07 -20.19 16.73
C ASN A 58 -8.18 -19.26 17.57
N GLU A 59 -6.84 -19.16 17.30
CA GLU A 59 -6.00 -18.36 18.20
C GLU A 59 -5.98 -16.86 17.88
N TYR A 60 -5.90 -16.49 16.59
CA TYR A 60 -5.78 -15.07 16.20
C TYR A 60 -6.28 -14.85 14.76
N PRO A 61 -7.59 -14.83 14.52
CA PRO A 61 -8.12 -14.60 13.18
C PRO A 61 -7.71 -13.21 12.69
N LEU A 62 -7.12 -13.15 11.49
CA LEU A 62 -6.79 -11.90 10.82
C LEU A 62 -7.93 -11.46 9.91
N THR A 63 -8.48 -10.31 10.19
CA THR A 63 -9.48 -9.66 9.34
C THR A 63 -8.86 -8.52 8.56
N VAL A 64 -9.02 -8.54 7.25
CA VAL A 64 -8.59 -7.46 6.37
C VAL A 64 -9.74 -6.48 6.17
N ARG A 65 -9.49 -5.22 6.50
CA ARG A 65 -10.47 -4.16 6.37
C ARG A 65 -9.92 -3.08 5.43
N PRO A 66 -10.60 -2.82 4.30
CA PRO A 66 -10.17 -1.76 3.39
C PRO A 66 -10.43 -0.38 3.99
N TRP A 67 -9.48 0.54 3.76
CA TRP A 67 -9.59 1.95 4.14
C TRP A 67 -8.70 2.81 3.26
N SER A 68 -9.24 3.89 2.67
CA SER A 68 -8.57 4.60 1.57
C SER A 68 -7.28 5.30 1.96
N GLU A 69 -7.32 6.15 2.97
CA GLU A 69 -6.24 7.07 3.27
C GLU A 69 -5.25 6.52 4.30
N SER A 70 -3.94 6.56 3.98
CA SER A 70 -2.89 6.11 4.90
C SER A 70 -2.88 6.87 6.23
N SER A 71 -3.16 8.17 6.21
CA SER A 71 -3.27 9.02 7.40
C SER A 71 -4.41 8.59 8.31
N GLU A 72 -5.57 8.26 7.73
CA GLU A 72 -6.72 7.76 8.48
C GLU A 72 -6.45 6.37 9.06
N ARG A 73 -5.80 5.48 8.30
CA ARG A 73 -5.35 4.17 8.81
C ARG A 73 -4.47 4.32 10.05
N LEU A 74 -3.55 5.28 10.05
CA LEU A 74 -2.75 5.60 11.24
C LEU A 74 -3.60 6.14 12.39
N GLY A 75 -4.62 6.94 12.10
CA GLY A 75 -5.61 7.40 13.08
C GLY A 75 -6.34 6.24 13.74
N MET A 76 -6.80 5.26 12.95
CA MET A 76 -7.49 4.07 13.46
C MET A 76 -6.57 3.20 14.34
N LEU A 77 -5.29 3.06 14.00
CA LEU A 77 -4.32 2.39 14.88
C LEU A 77 -4.16 3.12 16.21
N ARG A 78 -4.03 4.47 16.19
CA ARG A 78 -3.94 5.31 17.40
C ARG A 78 -5.14 5.14 18.32
N ASN A 79 -6.31 5.03 17.73
CA ASN A 79 -7.60 4.91 18.43
C ASN A 79 -7.96 3.44 18.77
N ARG A 80 -7.06 2.49 18.56
CA ARG A 80 -7.28 1.05 18.82
C ARG A 80 -8.46 0.44 18.06
N GLN A 81 -8.80 1.02 16.90
CA GLN A 81 -9.82 0.50 16.00
C GLN A 81 -9.26 -0.53 15.02
N ALA A 82 -7.94 -0.65 14.97
CA ALA A 82 -7.20 -1.64 14.21
C ALA A 82 -5.86 -1.94 14.92
N ASP A 83 -5.21 -3.01 14.50
CA ASP A 83 -3.97 -3.51 15.09
C ASP A 83 -2.77 -3.29 14.18
N LEU A 84 -2.98 -3.45 12.89
CA LEU A 84 -1.97 -3.37 11.84
C LEU A 84 -2.49 -2.51 10.70
N ALA A 85 -1.60 -1.86 9.99
CA ALA A 85 -1.94 -1.14 8.75
C ALA A 85 -0.80 -1.23 7.74
N ILE A 86 -1.15 -1.36 6.47
CA ILE A 86 -0.23 -1.13 5.35
C ILE A 86 -0.41 0.33 4.93
N ILE A 87 0.67 1.09 4.94
CA ILE A 87 0.69 2.51 4.57
C ILE A 87 1.80 2.78 3.56
N ASP A 88 1.73 3.92 2.90
CA ASP A 88 2.82 4.40 2.04
C ASP A 88 3.99 4.99 2.84
N ALA A 89 5.19 5.00 2.24
CA ALA A 89 6.40 5.50 2.89
C ALA A 89 6.35 7.00 3.22
N ARG A 90 5.56 7.80 2.50
CA ARG A 90 5.38 9.23 2.78
C ARG A 90 4.67 9.41 4.10
N SER A 91 3.52 8.75 4.27
CA SER A 91 2.76 8.77 5.53
C SER A 91 3.58 8.18 6.69
N ALA A 92 4.34 7.10 6.43
CA ALA A 92 5.26 6.55 7.42
C ALA A 92 6.30 7.58 7.86
N HIS A 93 6.87 8.34 6.94
CA HIS A 93 7.89 9.34 7.23
C HIS A 93 7.32 10.55 7.98
N SER A 94 6.17 11.08 7.55
CA SER A 94 5.56 12.28 8.15
C SER A 94 5.02 12.03 9.56
N ASP A 95 4.43 10.86 9.79
CA ASP A 95 3.62 10.59 10.98
C ASP A 95 4.31 9.73 12.03
N LEU A 96 5.10 8.71 11.61
CA LEU A 96 5.70 7.77 12.57
C LEU A 96 6.91 8.34 13.31
N GLY A 97 7.64 9.30 12.72
CA GLY A 97 8.79 9.92 13.38
C GLY A 97 8.44 10.67 14.67
N LYS A 98 7.18 11.07 14.83
CA LYS A 98 6.68 11.86 15.96
C LYS A 98 5.76 11.05 16.89
N ASP A 99 5.28 9.88 16.47
CA ASP A 99 4.32 9.09 17.23
C ASP A 99 4.97 7.86 17.88
N LEU A 100 5.17 7.96 19.19
CA LEU A 100 5.75 6.87 19.97
C LEU A 100 4.81 5.66 20.17
N ARG A 101 3.54 5.79 19.83
CA ARG A 101 2.54 4.70 19.96
C ARG A 101 2.57 3.73 18.78
N LEU A 102 3.16 4.12 17.65
CA LEU A 102 3.22 3.33 16.44
C LEU A 102 4.64 2.89 16.11
N ARG A 103 4.80 1.72 15.54
CA ARG A 103 6.08 1.14 15.16
C ARG A 103 6.00 0.49 13.79
N VAL A 104 7.05 0.63 13.02
CA VAL A 104 7.21 -0.14 11.79
C VAL A 104 7.49 -1.60 12.13
N VAL A 105 6.70 -2.48 11.56
CA VAL A 105 6.91 -3.95 11.64
C VAL A 105 7.83 -4.39 10.50
N SER A 106 7.55 -3.93 9.29
CA SER A 106 8.36 -4.26 8.12
C SER A 106 8.20 -3.24 7.01
N VAL A 107 9.26 -2.97 6.29
CA VAL A 107 9.22 -2.38 4.95
C VAL A 107 8.93 -3.52 3.98
N LEU A 108 7.85 -3.39 3.22
CA LEU A 108 7.31 -4.49 2.42
C LEU A 108 7.93 -4.50 1.00
N TRP A 109 7.27 -3.92 0.04
CA TRP A 109 7.69 -3.94 -1.37
C TRP A 109 7.92 -2.53 -1.91
N PRO A 110 8.79 -2.40 -2.94
CA PRO A 110 8.99 -1.14 -3.62
C PRO A 110 7.81 -0.81 -4.54
N ASN A 111 7.40 0.45 -4.52
CA ASN A 111 6.50 1.07 -5.48
C ASN A 111 7.35 1.95 -6.41
N PHE A 112 7.63 1.46 -7.61
CA PHE A 112 8.46 2.14 -8.58
C PHE A 112 7.73 3.34 -9.21
N LEU A 113 8.41 4.44 -9.39
CA LEU A 113 7.91 5.58 -10.14
C LEU A 113 8.11 5.31 -11.64
N HIS A 114 7.06 4.85 -12.30
CA HIS A 114 7.05 4.64 -13.73
C HIS A 114 6.85 5.97 -14.44
N ALA A 115 7.78 6.30 -15.30
CA ALA A 115 7.67 7.40 -16.24
C ALA A 115 7.54 6.81 -17.65
N VAL A 116 6.37 6.91 -18.25
CA VAL A 116 6.13 6.50 -19.63
C VAL A 116 6.11 7.75 -20.49
N VAL A 117 6.81 7.73 -21.63
CA VAL A 117 6.88 8.84 -22.58
C VAL A 117 6.40 8.41 -23.95
N ASN A 118 5.78 9.35 -24.68
CA ASN A 118 5.32 9.15 -26.04
C ASN A 118 6.39 9.65 -27.03
N ARG A 119 6.97 8.74 -27.81
CA ARG A 119 8.02 9.06 -28.78
C ARG A 119 7.52 9.80 -30.02
N LEU A 120 6.21 9.85 -30.23
CA LEU A 120 5.64 10.64 -31.35
C LEU A 120 5.60 12.12 -31.05
N THR A 121 5.40 12.48 -29.78
CA THR A 121 5.30 13.89 -29.36
C THR A 121 6.63 14.46 -28.87
N LEU A 122 7.57 13.59 -28.45
CA LEU A 122 8.85 14.01 -27.87
C LEU A 122 10.03 13.65 -28.78
N ALA A 123 10.80 14.66 -29.19
CA ALA A 123 12.04 14.46 -29.90
C ALA A 123 13.09 13.69 -29.06
N GLN A 124 13.07 13.88 -27.74
CA GLN A 124 13.87 13.14 -26.78
C GLN A 124 12.94 12.48 -25.75
N PRO A 125 13.10 11.18 -25.49
CA PRO A 125 12.25 10.44 -24.55
C PRO A 125 12.62 10.75 -23.08
N SER A 126 12.34 11.98 -22.65
CA SER A 126 12.64 12.51 -21.33
C SER A 126 11.37 13.09 -20.71
N ILE A 127 11.15 12.86 -19.39
CA ILE A 127 10.03 13.47 -18.71
C ILE A 127 10.18 14.99 -18.57
N LEU A 128 11.42 15.50 -18.57
CA LEU A 128 11.67 16.95 -18.51
C LEU A 128 11.43 17.64 -19.86
N SER A 129 11.27 16.89 -20.94
CA SER A 129 10.86 17.40 -22.25
C SER A 129 9.34 17.34 -22.46
N ALA A 130 8.63 16.57 -21.64
CA ALA A 130 7.18 16.44 -21.69
C ALA A 130 6.52 17.68 -21.10
N ARG A 131 5.54 18.26 -21.82
CA ARG A 131 4.73 19.39 -21.34
C ARG A 131 3.38 18.92 -20.78
N SER A 132 2.78 17.94 -21.41
CA SER A 132 1.50 17.36 -20.97
C SER A 132 1.70 15.92 -20.49
N MET A 133 1.42 15.65 -19.22
CA MET A 133 1.53 14.30 -18.65
C MET A 133 0.27 13.91 -17.91
N LEU A 134 -0.19 12.68 -18.14
CA LEU A 134 -1.22 12.06 -17.32
C LEU A 134 -0.62 11.65 -15.98
N ILE A 135 -1.24 12.08 -14.90
CA ILE A 135 -0.74 11.87 -13.54
C ILE A 135 -1.71 10.96 -12.77
N HIS A 136 -1.24 9.78 -12.41
CA HIS A 136 -1.98 8.92 -11.49
C HIS A 136 -1.90 9.49 -10.05
N PRO A 137 -2.97 9.44 -9.24
CA PRO A 137 -2.98 9.97 -7.87
C PRO A 137 -1.80 9.53 -7.01
N ASN A 138 -1.33 8.29 -7.18
CA ASN A 138 -0.17 7.75 -6.45
C ASN A 138 1.17 8.45 -6.81
N ALA A 139 1.21 9.18 -7.94
CA ALA A 139 2.40 9.90 -8.40
C ALA A 139 2.33 11.41 -8.13
N MET A 140 1.31 11.89 -7.41
CA MET A 140 1.05 13.32 -7.15
C MET A 140 2.30 14.08 -6.70
N HIS A 141 3.06 13.53 -5.76
CA HIS A 141 4.27 14.19 -5.26
C HIS A 141 5.37 14.31 -6.33
N ALA A 142 5.55 13.28 -7.15
CA ALA A 142 6.50 13.33 -8.27
C ALA A 142 6.03 14.34 -9.33
N ALA A 143 4.73 14.42 -9.57
CA ALA A 143 4.14 15.41 -10.47
C ALA A 143 4.37 16.85 -9.98
N GLN A 144 4.24 17.14 -8.70
CA GLN A 144 4.55 18.46 -8.13
C GLN A 144 6.01 18.88 -8.37
N ILE A 145 6.95 17.94 -8.25
CA ILE A 145 8.35 18.22 -8.58
C ILE A 145 8.54 18.42 -10.08
N TRP A 146 7.91 17.57 -10.91
CA TRP A 146 7.96 17.71 -12.35
C TRP A 146 7.43 19.08 -12.80
N THR A 147 6.25 19.52 -12.33
CA THR A 147 5.69 20.85 -12.67
C THR A 147 6.59 22.00 -12.21
N SER A 148 7.36 21.82 -11.13
CA SER A 148 8.33 22.84 -10.69
C SER A 148 9.58 22.91 -11.55
N MET A 149 9.86 21.90 -12.36
CA MET A 149 11.07 21.80 -13.20
C MET A 149 10.80 22.01 -14.68
N VAL A 150 9.57 21.80 -15.13
CA VAL A 150 9.19 21.92 -16.54
C VAL A 150 8.38 23.20 -16.73
N PRO A 151 8.90 24.19 -17.48
CA PRO A 151 8.13 25.37 -17.86
C PRO A 151 6.86 24.96 -18.63
N GLU A 152 5.76 25.62 -18.34
CA GLU A 152 4.48 25.38 -19.01
C GLU A 152 3.97 23.93 -18.88
N ALA A 153 4.33 23.25 -17.76
CA ALA A 153 3.85 21.91 -17.49
C ALA A 153 2.32 21.88 -17.31
N GLU A 154 1.67 20.97 -18.02
CA GLU A 154 0.22 20.74 -17.99
C GLU A 154 -0.07 19.35 -17.40
N PRO A 155 -0.27 19.25 -16.08
CA PRO A 155 -0.67 17.98 -15.47
C PRO A 155 -2.13 17.67 -15.79
N VAL A 156 -2.37 16.54 -16.43
CA VAL A 156 -3.70 15.99 -16.64
C VAL A 156 -3.93 14.93 -15.56
N TRP A 157 -4.88 15.18 -14.67
CA TRP A 157 -5.13 14.28 -13.57
C TRP A 157 -5.94 13.08 -14.03
N TRP A 158 -5.45 11.90 -13.66
CA TRP A 158 -6.18 10.65 -13.84
C TRP A 158 -7.40 10.67 -12.94
N ASP A 159 -8.56 10.84 -13.52
CA ASP A 159 -9.81 10.60 -12.84
C ASP A 159 -10.22 9.12 -12.99
N GLN A 160 -11.15 8.68 -12.16
CA GLN A 160 -11.65 7.30 -12.23
C GLN A 160 -12.43 7.02 -13.52
N GLN A 161 -12.73 8.04 -14.34
CA GLN A 161 -13.43 7.93 -15.62
C GLN A 161 -12.48 7.66 -16.78
N VAL A 162 -11.17 7.94 -16.63
CA VAL A 162 -10.14 7.56 -17.61
C VAL A 162 -9.86 6.06 -17.48
N ARG A 163 -10.86 5.24 -17.80
CA ARG A 163 -10.74 3.77 -17.78
C ARG A 163 -9.92 3.23 -18.94
N ASP A 164 -9.67 4.02 -19.94
CA ASP A 164 -9.06 3.60 -21.19
C ASP A 164 -7.64 4.13 -21.35
N LEU A 165 -6.69 3.46 -20.70
CA LEU A 165 -5.26 3.64 -20.97
C LEU A 165 -4.94 3.51 -22.48
N GLN A 166 -5.86 2.95 -23.26
CA GLN A 166 -5.74 2.74 -24.71
C GLN A 166 -5.65 4.05 -25.49
N ASN A 167 -6.22 5.14 -24.96
CA ASN A 167 -6.23 6.44 -25.64
C ASN A 167 -5.06 7.35 -25.24
N LEU A 168 -4.30 6.96 -24.21
CA LEU A 168 -3.21 7.75 -23.65
C LEU A 168 -2.08 8.09 -24.64
N GLY A 169 -1.77 7.17 -25.53
CA GLY A 169 -0.68 7.35 -26.48
C GLY A 169 -0.92 8.41 -27.53
N LEU A 170 -2.13 8.95 -27.64
CA LEU A 170 -2.51 9.87 -28.70
C LEU A 170 -2.62 11.34 -28.25
N VAL A 171 -2.78 11.61 -26.95
CA VAL A 171 -3.14 12.96 -26.47
C VAL A 171 -2.06 13.60 -25.59
N GLN A 172 -1.41 12.83 -24.72
CA GLN A 172 -0.39 13.33 -23.79
C GLN A 172 1.03 12.93 -24.20
N ASP A 173 2.01 13.71 -23.72
CA ASP A 173 3.43 13.41 -23.89
C ASP A 173 3.88 12.19 -23.09
N GLY A 174 3.12 11.83 -22.05
CA GLY A 174 3.41 10.65 -21.24
C GLY A 174 2.51 10.45 -20.03
N LEU A 175 2.97 9.57 -19.13
CA LEU A 175 2.27 9.18 -17.91
C LEU A 175 3.27 9.05 -16.75
N LEU A 176 2.85 9.50 -15.55
CA LEU A 176 3.51 9.19 -14.28
C LEU A 176 2.59 8.34 -13.39
N ILE A 177 3.12 7.21 -12.92
CA ILE A 177 2.44 6.33 -11.96
C ILE A 177 3.43 5.74 -10.97
N THR A 178 3.06 5.70 -9.70
CA THR A 178 3.83 5.02 -8.64
C THR A 178 3.09 3.75 -8.24
N ALA A 179 3.68 2.59 -8.50
CA ALA A 179 3.04 1.29 -8.23
C ALA A 179 4.08 0.16 -8.10
N PRO A 180 3.70 -0.98 -7.49
CA PRO A 180 4.51 -2.20 -7.51
C PRO A 180 4.75 -2.69 -8.94
N VAL A 181 5.86 -3.38 -9.16
CA VAL A 181 6.24 -3.93 -10.46
C VAL A 181 5.90 -5.43 -10.52
N PRO A 182 5.29 -5.92 -11.61
CA PRO A 182 4.79 -5.22 -12.80
C PRO A 182 3.41 -4.62 -12.62
N VAL A 183 3.15 -3.49 -13.27
CA VAL A 183 1.81 -2.93 -13.44
C VAL A 183 1.19 -3.55 -14.69
N MET A 184 0.11 -4.29 -14.55
CA MET A 184 -0.45 -5.08 -15.66
C MET A 184 -1.01 -4.18 -16.76
N GLU A 185 -1.65 -3.07 -16.40
CA GLU A 185 -2.17 -2.07 -17.34
C GLU A 185 -1.05 -1.44 -18.17
N LEU A 186 0.06 -1.08 -17.51
CA LEU A 186 1.25 -0.58 -18.22
C LEU A 186 1.84 -1.65 -19.14
N ARG A 187 1.84 -2.89 -18.73
CA ARG A 187 2.36 -4.00 -19.54
C ARG A 187 1.53 -4.18 -20.82
N GLN A 188 0.20 -4.12 -20.70
CA GLN A 188 -0.71 -4.19 -21.86
C GLN A 188 -0.52 -2.99 -22.78
N MET A 189 -0.46 -1.79 -22.22
CA MET A 189 -0.30 -0.54 -22.96
C MET A 189 1.04 -0.51 -23.73
N LEU A 190 2.16 -0.81 -23.07
CA LEU A 190 3.48 -0.85 -23.70
C LEU A 190 3.62 -1.98 -24.73
N GLY A 191 2.84 -3.08 -24.58
CA GLY A 191 2.77 -4.14 -25.58
C GLY A 191 1.97 -3.79 -26.81
N ARG A 192 1.00 -2.88 -26.68
CA ARG A 192 0.11 -2.46 -27.78
C ARG A 192 0.67 -1.26 -28.56
N PHE A 193 1.33 -0.33 -27.89
CA PHE A 193 1.77 0.93 -28.49
C PHE A 193 3.30 1.02 -28.50
N GLU A 194 3.92 0.72 -29.64
CA GLU A 194 5.38 0.80 -29.83
C GLU A 194 5.95 2.22 -29.65
N THR A 195 5.09 3.22 -29.77
CA THR A 195 5.44 4.62 -29.57
C THR A 195 5.64 5.01 -28.11
N LEU A 196 5.09 4.21 -27.18
CA LEU A 196 5.24 4.43 -25.75
C LEU A 196 6.48 3.70 -25.22
N LYS A 197 7.23 4.38 -24.38
CA LYS A 197 8.45 3.86 -23.80
C LYS A 197 8.55 4.17 -22.31
N LEU A 198 8.99 3.18 -21.53
CA LEU A 198 9.37 3.43 -20.15
C LEU A 198 10.71 4.17 -20.15
N ALA A 199 10.74 5.37 -19.57
CA ALA A 199 11.92 6.23 -19.54
C ALA A 199 12.66 6.12 -18.22
N SER A 200 13.99 6.26 -18.27
CA SER A 200 14.78 6.53 -17.08
C SER A 200 14.55 7.96 -16.62
N LEU A 201 14.52 8.16 -15.30
CA LEU A 201 14.44 9.49 -14.72
C LEU A 201 15.80 10.19 -14.82
N GLU A 202 15.78 11.46 -15.18
CA GLU A 202 16.98 12.30 -15.27
C GLU A 202 17.62 12.49 -13.89
N PRO A 203 18.95 12.57 -13.81
CA PRO A 203 19.66 12.77 -12.55
C PRO A 203 19.21 14.00 -11.76
N SER A 204 18.89 15.11 -12.47
CA SER A 204 18.38 16.34 -11.87
C SER A 204 17.01 16.16 -11.21
N PHE A 205 16.10 15.44 -11.88
CA PHE A 205 14.79 15.10 -11.34
C PHE A 205 14.91 14.18 -10.11
N ILE A 206 15.74 13.14 -10.22
CA ILE A 206 16.03 12.23 -9.10
C ILE A 206 16.57 12.99 -7.89
N LEU A 207 17.52 13.90 -8.11
CA LEU A 207 18.10 14.70 -7.05
C LEU A 207 17.04 15.58 -6.37
N ARG A 208 16.28 16.33 -7.18
CA ARG A 208 15.25 17.25 -6.69
C ARG A 208 14.16 16.53 -5.90
N LEU A 209 13.68 15.39 -6.41
CA LEU A 209 12.65 14.62 -5.73
C LEU A 209 13.17 14.06 -4.39
N ARG A 210 14.40 13.57 -4.33
CA ARG A 210 14.99 13.05 -3.09
C ARG A 210 15.32 14.11 -2.04
N GLN A 211 15.71 15.30 -2.46
CA GLN A 211 15.96 16.42 -1.54
C GLN A 211 14.69 16.83 -0.79
N ASN A 212 13.55 16.82 -1.45
CA ASN A 212 12.26 17.16 -0.86
C ASN A 212 11.56 15.97 -0.18
N SER A 213 12.06 14.74 -0.41
CA SER A 213 11.34 13.52 -0.05
C SER A 213 12.28 12.35 0.23
N PRO A 214 12.81 12.26 1.45
CA PRO A 214 13.85 11.28 1.80
C PRO A 214 13.36 9.82 1.79
N TRP A 215 12.05 9.59 1.72
CA TRP A 215 11.47 8.25 1.57
C TRP A 215 11.65 7.66 0.15
N TRP A 216 12.01 8.48 -0.86
CA TRP A 216 12.38 7.98 -2.18
C TRP A 216 13.80 7.41 -2.16
N LYS A 217 13.95 6.19 -2.66
CA LYS A 217 15.25 5.54 -2.82
C LYS A 217 15.55 5.34 -4.30
N LYS A 218 16.83 5.52 -4.68
CA LYS A 218 17.27 5.18 -6.05
C LYS A 218 16.96 3.71 -6.32
N TRP A 219 16.38 3.44 -7.48
CA TRP A 219 15.98 2.10 -7.86
C TRP A 219 16.28 1.82 -9.31
N LYS A 220 16.58 0.55 -9.61
CA LYS A 220 16.83 0.08 -10.97
C LYS A 220 15.77 -0.96 -11.30
N LEU A 221 15.04 -0.75 -12.37
CA LEU A 221 14.15 -1.74 -12.94
C LEU A 221 14.92 -2.50 -14.03
N ALA A 222 15.16 -3.77 -13.79
CA ALA A 222 15.91 -4.62 -14.74
C ALA A 222 15.18 -4.69 -16.09
N LYS A 223 15.96 -4.91 -17.16
CA LYS A 223 15.39 -5.12 -18.51
C LYS A 223 14.39 -6.29 -18.53
N GLY A 224 13.40 -6.22 -19.41
CA GLY A 224 12.46 -7.31 -19.67
C GLY A 224 11.25 -7.39 -18.74
N PHE A 225 11.06 -6.45 -17.81
CA PHE A 225 9.82 -6.39 -17.02
C PHE A 225 8.60 -5.99 -17.86
N TYR A 226 8.81 -5.13 -18.85
CA TYR A 226 7.77 -4.64 -19.75
C TYR A 226 8.09 -4.92 -21.21
N PRO A 227 7.07 -5.08 -22.07
CA PRO A 227 7.28 -5.18 -23.51
C PRO A 227 8.09 -3.99 -24.04
N GLY A 228 9.01 -4.23 -24.95
CA GLY A 228 9.87 -3.18 -25.55
C GLY A 228 10.94 -2.60 -24.61
N GLN A 229 11.00 -3.03 -23.36
CA GLN A 229 12.05 -2.61 -22.41
C GLN A 229 13.32 -3.46 -22.62
N THR A 230 14.21 -2.99 -23.43
CA THR A 230 15.50 -3.67 -23.77
C THR A 230 16.62 -3.33 -22.80
N GLU A 231 16.46 -2.25 -22.02
CA GLU A 231 17.49 -1.75 -21.11
C GLU A 231 16.99 -1.66 -19.67
N THR A 232 17.93 -1.53 -18.74
CA THR A 232 17.63 -1.21 -17.34
C THR A 232 17.15 0.23 -17.24
N VAL A 233 16.01 0.44 -16.59
CA VAL A 233 15.46 1.78 -16.33
C VAL A 233 15.91 2.26 -14.95
N LEU A 234 16.56 3.41 -14.94
CA LEU A 234 16.95 4.10 -13.70
C LEU A 234 15.79 4.98 -13.20
N GLY A 235 15.47 4.87 -11.93
CA GLY A 235 14.38 5.62 -11.36
C GLY A 235 14.42 5.69 -9.84
N LEU A 236 13.26 5.88 -9.28
CA LEU A 236 13.02 5.96 -7.84
C LEU A 236 11.93 4.97 -7.44
N ALA A 237 12.01 4.47 -6.23
CA ALA A 237 10.92 3.75 -5.59
C ALA A 237 10.63 4.34 -4.22
N SER A 238 9.34 4.45 -3.90
CA SER A 238 8.85 4.53 -2.53
C SER A 238 8.53 3.11 -2.06
N PHE A 239 8.07 2.96 -0.81
CA PHE A 239 7.81 1.62 -0.27
C PHE A 239 6.47 1.57 0.45
N SER A 240 5.84 0.42 0.42
CA SER A 240 4.76 0.10 1.33
C SER A 240 5.34 -0.38 2.66
N VAL A 241 4.71 0.00 3.76
CA VAL A 241 5.21 -0.21 5.11
C VAL A 241 4.10 -0.82 5.96
N LEU A 242 4.41 -1.91 6.65
CA LEU A 242 3.54 -2.52 7.65
C LEU A 242 3.81 -1.85 9.00
N VAL A 243 2.77 -1.32 9.62
CA VAL A 243 2.81 -0.62 10.90
C VAL A 243 1.91 -1.30 11.91
N ALA A 244 2.34 -1.33 13.16
CA ALA A 244 1.56 -1.81 14.30
C ALA A 244 1.57 -0.78 15.43
N ARG A 245 0.65 -0.92 16.37
CA ARG A 245 0.77 -0.24 17.66
C ARG A 245 1.98 -0.81 18.44
N VAL A 246 2.57 0.02 19.29
CA VAL A 246 3.71 -0.39 20.13
C VAL A 246 3.33 -1.47 21.15
N ASP A 247 2.07 -1.50 21.56
CA ASP A 247 1.50 -2.47 22.51
C ASP A 247 0.93 -3.74 21.84
N PHE A 248 1.06 -3.87 20.52
CA PHE A 248 0.67 -5.08 19.80
C PHE A 248 1.56 -6.26 20.25
N PRO A 249 0.99 -7.46 20.49
CA PRO A 249 1.71 -8.56 21.10
C PRO A 249 3.02 -8.90 20.39
N PRO A 250 4.18 -8.84 21.08
CA PRO A 250 5.49 -9.05 20.45
C PRO A 250 5.63 -10.42 19.78
N ASP A 251 5.04 -11.45 20.35
CA ASP A 251 5.12 -12.82 19.83
C ASP A 251 4.33 -12.96 18.52
N LEU A 252 3.25 -12.20 18.36
CA LEU A 252 2.52 -12.14 17.08
C LEU A 252 3.34 -11.44 16.01
N ILE A 253 4.04 -10.35 16.34
CA ILE A 253 4.96 -9.71 15.40
C ILE A 253 6.02 -10.69 14.91
N GLU A 254 6.61 -11.47 15.81
CA GLU A 254 7.61 -12.45 15.44
C GLU A 254 7.04 -13.57 14.55
N LYS A 255 5.86 -14.09 14.88
CA LYS A 255 5.14 -15.08 14.05
C LYS A 255 4.85 -14.49 12.66
N TRP A 256 4.38 -13.24 12.59
CA TRP A 256 4.14 -12.52 11.33
C TRP A 256 5.39 -12.42 10.47
N LEU A 257 6.49 -11.98 11.03
CA LEU A 257 7.74 -11.84 10.30
C LEU A 257 8.28 -13.19 9.80
N LYS A 258 8.22 -14.21 10.65
CA LYS A 258 8.60 -15.57 10.25
C LYS A 258 7.73 -16.06 9.08
N LEU A 259 6.43 -15.86 9.14
CA LEU A 259 5.53 -16.27 8.07
C LEU A 259 5.79 -15.48 6.78
N LEU A 260 5.86 -14.15 6.84
CA LEU A 260 6.11 -13.28 5.70
C LEU A 260 7.37 -13.68 4.94
N TYR A 261 8.46 -13.90 5.66
CA TYR A 261 9.76 -14.13 5.05
C TYR A 261 10.11 -15.60 4.81
N SER A 262 9.46 -16.55 5.49
CA SER A 262 9.70 -17.99 5.30
C SER A 262 8.89 -18.57 4.14
N GLN A 263 7.68 -18.09 3.91
CA GLN A 263 6.80 -18.59 2.86
C GLN A 263 7.09 -18.00 1.47
N LYS A 264 8.03 -17.05 1.40
CA LYS A 264 8.45 -16.38 0.16
C LYS A 264 8.72 -17.35 -1.01
N ASN A 265 9.21 -18.54 -0.71
CA ASN A 265 9.64 -19.51 -1.72
C ASN A 265 8.76 -20.77 -1.82
N LYS A 266 7.73 -20.92 -0.98
CA LYS A 266 7.03 -22.19 -0.84
C LYS A 266 5.68 -22.26 -1.53
N ILE A 267 5.05 -21.11 -1.79
CA ILE A 267 3.68 -21.06 -2.31
C ILE A 267 3.73 -20.28 -3.62
N ASN A 268 2.79 -20.52 -4.50
CA ASN A 268 2.60 -19.65 -5.68
C ASN A 268 1.88 -18.37 -5.20
N PRO A 269 2.59 -17.49 -4.50
CA PRO A 269 2.01 -16.44 -3.74
C PRO A 269 1.70 -15.27 -4.64
N HIS A 270 0.79 -14.46 -4.19
CA HIS A 270 0.58 -13.13 -4.73
C HIS A 270 1.93 -12.47 -5.06
N PHE A 271 2.05 -11.83 -6.24
CA PHE A 271 3.32 -11.31 -6.75
C PHE A 271 4.06 -10.37 -5.78
N LEU A 272 3.35 -9.68 -4.88
CA LEU A 272 3.94 -8.80 -3.86
C LEU A 272 4.72 -9.59 -2.80
N LEU A 273 4.29 -10.81 -2.45
CA LEU A 273 5.06 -11.68 -1.55
C LEU A 273 6.41 -12.07 -2.15
N ARG A 274 6.49 -12.24 -3.47
CA ARG A 274 7.76 -12.50 -4.17
C ARG A 274 8.72 -11.31 -4.13
N ASN A 275 8.17 -10.10 -4.00
CA ASN A 275 8.94 -8.87 -3.96
C ASN A 275 9.41 -8.48 -2.54
N LEU A 276 9.04 -9.25 -1.50
CA LEU A 276 9.55 -9.00 -0.16
C LEU A 276 11.05 -9.33 -0.08
N ASP A 277 11.81 -8.43 0.52
CA ASP A 277 13.23 -8.64 0.79
C ASP A 277 13.62 -8.00 2.13
N THR A 278 14.27 -8.76 3.00
CA THR A 278 14.71 -8.28 4.31
C THR A 278 15.62 -7.05 4.21
N LYS A 279 16.38 -6.93 3.10
CA LYS A 279 17.26 -5.78 2.86
C LYS A 279 16.53 -4.43 2.78
N TYR A 280 15.22 -4.42 2.42
CA TYR A 280 14.47 -3.16 2.39
C TYR A 280 14.37 -2.52 3.77
N ASN A 281 14.28 -3.34 4.81
CA ASN A 281 14.24 -2.85 6.18
C ASN A 281 15.55 -2.12 6.55
N SER A 282 16.68 -2.60 6.09
CA SER A 282 17.99 -1.96 6.32
C SER A 282 18.11 -0.59 5.63
N LEU A 283 17.42 -0.36 4.52
CA LEU A 283 17.40 0.96 3.86
C LEU A 283 16.76 2.06 4.70
N PHE A 284 15.95 1.68 5.69
CA PHE A 284 15.16 2.60 6.51
C PHE A 284 15.43 2.46 8.02
N LYS A 285 16.45 1.69 8.43
CA LYS A 285 16.78 1.43 9.84
C LYS A 285 16.97 2.70 10.68
N ASP A 286 17.51 3.75 10.06
CA ASP A 286 17.77 5.05 10.69
C ASP A 286 16.66 6.07 10.41
N THR A 287 15.68 5.71 9.59
CA THR A 287 14.57 6.59 9.19
C THR A 287 13.32 6.29 10.01
N TYR A 288 13.08 5.03 10.32
CA TYR A 288 11.85 4.58 10.98
C TYR A 288 12.11 4.00 12.38
N HIS A 289 11.15 4.22 13.28
CA HIS A 289 11.12 3.54 14.57
C HIS A 289 10.51 2.14 14.41
N PHE A 290 11.38 1.15 14.27
CA PHE A 290 10.96 -0.24 14.16
C PHE A 290 10.49 -0.82 15.49
N HIS A 291 9.54 -1.76 15.44
CA HIS A 291 9.15 -2.56 16.58
C HIS A 291 10.37 -3.35 17.13
N PRO A 292 10.53 -3.50 18.47
CA PRO A 292 11.70 -4.20 19.03
C PRO A 292 11.92 -5.61 18.46
N LYS A 293 10.86 -6.39 18.28
CA LYS A 293 10.94 -7.72 17.65
C LYS A 293 11.35 -7.68 16.20
N SER A 294 10.96 -6.64 15.45
CA SER A 294 11.40 -6.44 14.07
C SER A 294 12.89 -6.13 14.01
N ARG A 295 13.40 -5.27 14.90
CA ARG A 295 14.83 -4.98 14.99
C ARG A 295 15.65 -6.24 15.27
N ALA A 296 15.19 -7.07 16.20
CA ALA A 296 15.83 -8.35 16.52
C ALA A 296 15.80 -9.31 15.34
N PHE A 297 14.65 -9.41 14.63
CA PHE A 297 14.48 -10.29 13.47
C PHE A 297 15.38 -9.89 12.30
N PHE A 298 15.46 -8.60 11.97
CA PHE A 298 16.29 -8.07 10.87
C PHE A 298 17.75 -7.81 11.28
N LYS A 299 18.12 -7.96 12.55
CA LYS A 299 19.49 -7.82 13.08
C LYS A 299 20.08 -6.42 12.89
N PHE A 300 19.33 -5.36 13.26
CA PHE A 300 19.85 -3.98 13.27
C PHE A 300 19.38 -3.13 14.46
#